data_9ca01e1a4284a9d14a7f43ff7b2953e2
#
_entry.id   9ca01e1a4284a9d14a7f43ff7b2953e2
#
_cell.length_a   1.000
_cell.length_b   1.000
_cell.length_c   1.000
_cell.angle_alpha   90.00
_cell.angle_beta   90.00
_cell.angle_gamma   90.00
#
_symmetry.space_group_name_H-M   'P 1'
#
loop_
_entity.id
_entity.type
_entity.pdbx_description
1 polymer ?
#
loop_
_entity_poly.entity_id
_entity_poly.type
_entity_poly.pdbx_seq_one_letter_code
_entity_poly.pdbx_strand_id
1 'polypeptide(L)'
;MWMTEDNIVEVPFDKEHLLEIILSPSNLNKAYKAVVSNNGSGGIDKMSCEQLLPWLKANKDELIISLQSGTYRPNPVRRVEIPKDNGKKRLLGIPTVVDRLVQQAINQVLTLIYERQFSKTSYGFRPQRGCHDALRKAQKIVSEGYIYVVDLDLERFFDTVSH
;
A
#
# COMPACT_ATOMS: atom_id res chain seq x y z
N MET A 1 1.69 24.89 16.59
CA MET A 1 1.81 25.44 15.22
C MET A 1 0.88 24.63 14.36
N TRP A 2 -0.30 25.14 14.08
CA TRP A 2 -1.34 24.48 13.31
C TRP A 2 -0.86 24.39 11.86
N MET A 3 -1.03 23.24 11.22
CA MET A 3 -0.72 23.09 9.80
C MET A 3 -1.68 24.03 9.04
N THR A 4 -1.17 25.07 8.44
CA THR A 4 -1.89 25.86 7.46
C THR A 4 -1.90 25.08 6.14
N GLU A 5 -2.97 25.24 5.38
CA GLU A 5 -3.18 24.60 4.06
C GLU A 5 -2.05 24.86 3.04
N ASP A 6 -1.15 25.78 3.34
CA ASP A 6 -0.07 26.24 2.48
C ASP A 6 1.09 25.22 2.28
N ASN A 7 1.02 24.01 2.87
CA ASN A 7 2.07 23.00 2.75
C ASN A 7 1.72 21.81 1.83
N ILE A 8 0.61 21.88 1.10
CA ILE A 8 0.32 20.91 0.05
C ILE A 8 1.15 21.31 -1.18
N VAL A 9 2.30 20.70 -1.34
CA VAL A 9 3.09 20.84 -2.57
C VAL A 9 2.36 20.05 -3.65
N GLU A 10 1.68 20.75 -4.56
CA GLU A 10 1.20 20.13 -5.79
C GLU A 10 2.42 19.61 -6.56
N VAL A 11 2.54 18.31 -6.63
CA VAL A 11 3.53 17.68 -7.50
C VAL A 11 2.91 17.61 -8.88
N PRO A 12 3.41 18.40 -9.85
CA PRO A 12 2.93 18.29 -11.22
C PRO A 12 3.26 16.90 -11.71
N PHE A 13 2.25 16.09 -11.92
CA PHE A 13 2.41 14.80 -12.56
C PHE A 13 1.31 14.64 -13.61
N ASP A 14 1.68 13.94 -14.68
CA ASP A 14 0.78 13.70 -15.82
C ASP A 14 -0.28 12.67 -15.41
N LYS A 15 -1.46 13.19 -15.06
CA LYS A 15 -2.61 12.36 -14.66
C LYS A 15 -3.16 11.55 -15.85
N GLU A 16 -2.99 12.05 -17.06
CA GLU A 16 -3.56 11.44 -18.26
C GLU A 16 -2.84 10.13 -18.61
N HIS A 17 -1.52 10.06 -18.37
CA HIS A 17 -0.71 8.87 -18.65
C HIS A 17 -0.44 7.97 -17.44
N LEU A 18 -1.08 8.26 -16.29
CA LEU A 18 -0.85 7.50 -15.05
C LEU A 18 -1.12 6.00 -15.21
N LEU A 19 -2.22 5.64 -15.84
CA LEU A 19 -2.59 4.25 -16.07
C LEU A 19 -1.59 3.55 -16.98
N GLU A 20 -1.11 4.21 -18.01
CA GLU A 20 -0.08 3.68 -18.93
C GLU A 20 1.22 3.39 -18.18
N ILE A 21 1.64 4.30 -17.27
CA ILE A 21 2.83 4.12 -16.44
C ILE A 21 2.64 2.92 -15.51
N ILE A 22 1.49 2.80 -14.86
CA ILE A 22 1.16 1.67 -13.96
C ILE A 22 1.21 0.35 -14.73
N LEU A 23 0.65 0.30 -15.93
CA LEU A 23 0.57 -0.90 -16.76
C LEU A 23 1.81 -1.14 -17.62
N SER A 24 2.82 -0.27 -17.54
CA SER A 24 4.05 -0.45 -18.31
C SER A 24 4.72 -1.80 -18.00
N PRO A 25 5.31 -2.48 -19.00
CA PRO A 25 5.96 -3.78 -18.79
C PRO A 25 7.05 -3.75 -17.72
N SER A 26 7.79 -2.65 -17.61
CA SER A 26 8.84 -2.47 -16.60
C SER A 26 8.26 -2.42 -15.18
N ASN A 27 7.17 -1.67 -14.98
CA ASN A 27 6.50 -1.55 -13.69
C ASN A 27 5.81 -2.86 -13.29
N LEU A 28 5.10 -3.53 -14.21
CA LEU A 28 4.47 -4.82 -13.97
C LEU A 28 5.50 -5.91 -13.62
N ASN A 29 6.64 -5.96 -14.30
CA ASN A 29 7.72 -6.89 -13.97
C ASN A 29 8.30 -6.63 -12.58
N LYS A 30 8.45 -5.37 -12.18
CA LYS A 30 8.90 -5.00 -10.83
C LYS A 30 7.87 -5.43 -9.78
N ALA A 31 6.58 -5.19 -10.05
CA ALA A 31 5.48 -5.61 -9.17
C ALA A 31 5.42 -7.14 -9.03
N TYR A 32 5.55 -7.87 -10.14
CA TYR A 32 5.63 -9.32 -10.13
C TYR A 32 6.76 -9.83 -9.23
N LYS A 33 7.98 -9.31 -9.40
CA LYS A 33 9.13 -9.70 -8.58
C LYS A 33 8.88 -9.43 -7.08
N ALA A 34 8.29 -8.29 -6.75
CA ALA A 34 7.98 -7.93 -5.37
C ALA A 34 6.93 -8.87 -4.76
N VAL A 35 5.87 -9.22 -5.49
CA VAL A 35 4.82 -10.13 -5.01
C VAL A 35 5.36 -11.54 -4.81
N VAL A 36 6.16 -12.05 -5.76
CA VAL A 36 6.75 -13.40 -5.68
C VAL A 36 7.77 -13.48 -4.55
N SER A 37 8.65 -12.50 -4.40
CA SER A 37 9.65 -12.48 -3.33
C SER A 37 9.04 -12.44 -1.93
N ASN A 38 7.88 -11.82 -1.78
CA ASN A 38 7.14 -11.75 -0.51
C ASN A 38 6.51 -13.09 -0.11
N ASN A 39 6.32 -13.99 -1.05
CA ASN A 39 5.83 -15.38 -0.88
C ASN A 39 4.63 -15.52 0.09
N GLY A 40 3.68 -14.57 0.01
CA GLY A 40 2.51 -14.55 0.89
C GLY A 40 1.47 -15.61 0.51
N SER A 41 0.66 -16.01 1.47
CA SER A 41 -0.43 -16.99 1.30
C SER A 41 -1.39 -16.63 0.16
N GLY A 42 -1.97 -17.63 -0.49
CA GLY A 42 -3.02 -17.46 -1.49
C GLY A 42 -4.30 -16.80 -0.95
N GLY A 43 -5.01 -16.11 -1.83
CA GLY A 43 -6.29 -15.49 -1.53
C GLY A 43 -7.44 -16.49 -1.41
N ILE A 44 -8.65 -16.05 -1.76
CA ILE A 44 -9.85 -16.91 -1.77
C ILE A 44 -9.78 -18.01 -2.85
N ASP A 45 -9.06 -17.72 -3.94
CA ASP A 45 -8.79 -18.64 -5.05
C ASP A 45 -7.72 -19.70 -4.74
N LYS A 46 -7.06 -19.59 -3.59
CA LYS A 46 -5.95 -20.44 -3.12
C LYS A 46 -4.72 -20.48 -4.06
N MET A 47 -4.64 -19.59 -5.05
CA MET A 47 -3.49 -19.52 -5.96
C MET A 47 -2.23 -19.13 -5.19
N SER A 48 -1.14 -19.88 -5.39
CA SER A 48 0.17 -19.55 -4.82
C SER A 48 0.93 -18.52 -5.65
N CYS A 49 1.96 -17.88 -5.07
CA CYS A 49 2.81 -16.96 -5.81
C CYS A 49 3.56 -17.64 -6.96
N GLU A 50 3.88 -18.93 -6.86
CA GLU A 50 4.53 -19.72 -7.92
C GLU A 50 3.62 -19.89 -9.15
N GLN A 51 2.32 -19.98 -8.93
CA GLN A 51 1.32 -20.13 -10.00
C GLN A 51 1.05 -18.81 -10.75
N LEU A 52 1.52 -17.66 -10.24
CA LEU A 52 1.28 -16.37 -10.86
C LEU A 52 1.87 -16.27 -12.27
N LEU A 53 3.09 -16.78 -12.49
CA LEU A 53 3.72 -16.70 -13.82
C LEU A 53 2.99 -17.54 -14.88
N PRO A 54 2.65 -18.82 -14.65
CA PRO A 54 1.81 -19.58 -15.57
C PRO A 54 0.48 -18.89 -15.86
N TRP A 55 -0.17 -18.36 -14.84
CA TRP A 55 -1.43 -17.65 -14.99
C TRP A 55 -1.29 -16.39 -15.86
N LEU A 56 -0.26 -15.58 -15.63
CA LEU A 56 0.00 -14.37 -16.42
C LEU A 56 0.30 -14.70 -17.88
N LYS A 57 0.99 -15.80 -18.17
CA LYS A 57 1.24 -16.22 -19.55
C LYS A 57 -0.05 -16.50 -20.34
N ALA A 58 -1.09 -16.94 -19.67
CA ALA A 58 -2.37 -17.25 -20.27
C ALA A 58 -3.36 -16.06 -20.26
N ASN A 59 -3.32 -15.19 -19.25
CA ASN A 59 -4.39 -14.22 -19.00
C ASN A 59 -3.92 -12.74 -18.99
N LYS A 60 -2.64 -12.47 -19.26
CA LYS A 60 -2.09 -11.11 -19.14
C LYS A 60 -2.85 -10.08 -19.98
N ASP A 61 -3.16 -10.43 -21.22
CA ASP A 61 -3.76 -9.48 -22.16
C ASP A 61 -5.18 -9.14 -21.74
N GLU A 62 -5.95 -10.11 -21.27
CA GLU A 62 -7.29 -9.91 -20.70
C GLU A 62 -7.23 -9.04 -19.45
N LEU A 63 -6.28 -9.29 -18.55
CA LEU A 63 -6.06 -8.47 -17.35
C LEU A 63 -5.78 -7.01 -17.73
N ILE A 64 -4.87 -6.76 -18.66
CA ILE A 64 -4.52 -5.41 -19.10
C ILE A 64 -5.73 -4.72 -19.73
N ILE A 65 -6.45 -5.39 -20.62
CA ILE A 65 -7.66 -4.84 -21.25
C ILE A 65 -8.69 -4.46 -20.20
N SER A 66 -8.94 -5.33 -19.20
CA SER A 66 -9.90 -5.07 -18.13
C SER A 66 -9.51 -3.87 -17.27
N LEU A 67 -8.21 -3.68 -17.00
CA LEU A 67 -7.70 -2.52 -16.27
C LEU A 67 -7.81 -1.22 -17.08
N GLN A 68 -7.47 -1.27 -18.38
CA GLN A 68 -7.56 -0.12 -19.27
C GLN A 68 -9.00 0.34 -19.49
N SER A 69 -9.93 -0.61 -19.60
CA SER A 69 -11.36 -0.31 -19.81
C SER A 69 -12.11 0.02 -18.50
N GLY A 70 -11.45 -0.06 -17.34
CA GLY A 70 -12.07 0.17 -16.04
C GLY A 70 -13.07 -0.90 -15.62
N THR A 71 -13.08 -2.06 -16.29
CA THR A 71 -13.98 -3.19 -15.98
C THR A 71 -13.41 -4.17 -14.97
N TYR A 72 -12.13 -4.05 -14.62
CA TYR A 72 -11.51 -4.91 -13.61
C TYR A 72 -12.25 -4.81 -12.27
N ARG A 73 -12.55 -5.98 -11.69
CA ARG A 73 -13.15 -6.09 -10.37
C ARG A 73 -12.27 -6.97 -9.49
N PRO A 74 -11.74 -6.44 -8.38
CA PRO A 74 -10.97 -7.23 -7.44
C PRO A 74 -11.80 -8.37 -6.85
N ASN A 75 -11.16 -9.50 -6.59
CA ASN A 75 -11.80 -10.62 -5.93
C ASN A 75 -12.05 -10.33 -4.45
N PRO A 76 -13.06 -10.97 -3.83
CA PRO A 76 -13.21 -10.91 -2.38
C PRO A 76 -11.95 -11.39 -1.66
N VAL A 77 -11.61 -10.75 -0.54
CA VAL A 77 -10.46 -11.16 0.27
C VAL A 77 -10.78 -12.41 1.08
N ARG A 78 -9.79 -13.29 1.23
CA ARG A 78 -9.89 -14.41 2.17
C ARG A 78 -9.70 -13.89 3.59
N ARG A 79 -10.71 -14.01 4.44
CA ARG A 79 -10.64 -13.59 5.85
C ARG A 79 -9.92 -14.61 6.70
N VAL A 80 -8.99 -14.14 7.53
CA VAL A 80 -8.26 -14.92 8.52
C VAL A 80 -8.30 -14.18 9.86
N GLU A 81 -8.58 -14.90 10.94
CA GLU A 81 -8.56 -14.36 12.29
C GLU A 81 -7.16 -14.52 12.90
N ILE A 82 -6.59 -13.43 13.38
CA ILE A 82 -5.32 -13.42 14.09
C ILE A 82 -5.59 -13.09 15.55
N PRO A 83 -5.17 -13.93 16.53
CA PRO A 83 -5.31 -13.59 17.94
C PRO A 83 -4.46 -12.36 18.29
N LYS A 84 -4.99 -11.52 19.20
CA LYS A 84 -4.27 -10.39 19.81
C LYS A 84 -3.90 -10.76 21.23
N ASP A 85 -2.87 -10.09 21.77
CA ASP A 85 -2.39 -10.31 23.15
C ASP A 85 -3.47 -10.09 24.24
N ASN A 86 -4.49 -9.29 23.93
CA ASN A 86 -5.62 -9.02 24.83
C ASN A 86 -6.80 -10.01 24.69
N GLY A 87 -6.60 -11.15 24.07
CA GLY A 87 -7.62 -12.18 23.82
C GLY A 87 -8.64 -11.85 22.73
N LYS A 88 -8.60 -10.66 22.15
CA LYS A 88 -9.44 -10.29 21.00
C LYS A 88 -8.85 -10.85 19.71
N LYS A 89 -9.66 -10.95 18.67
CA LYS A 89 -9.23 -11.37 17.33
C LYS A 89 -9.15 -10.16 16.39
N ARG A 90 -8.13 -10.16 15.54
CA ARG A 90 -8.01 -9.22 14.42
C ARG A 90 -8.38 -9.95 13.13
N LEU A 91 -9.31 -9.39 12.37
CA LEU A 91 -9.62 -9.87 11.04
C LEU A 91 -8.58 -9.35 10.04
N LEU A 92 -7.95 -10.27 9.32
CA LEU A 92 -7.04 -9.96 8.21
C LEU A 92 -7.70 -10.38 6.91
N GLY A 93 -7.74 -9.50 5.92
CA GLY A 93 -8.15 -9.80 4.56
C GLY A 93 -6.93 -10.11 3.70
N ILE A 94 -6.89 -11.29 3.07
CA ILE A 94 -5.82 -11.70 2.16
C ILE A 94 -6.35 -11.63 0.73
N PRO A 95 -5.90 -10.67 -0.10
CA PRO A 95 -6.26 -10.56 -1.51
C PRO A 95 -5.70 -11.74 -2.33
N THR A 96 -6.25 -11.98 -3.51
CA THR A 96 -5.65 -12.93 -4.46
C THR A 96 -4.27 -12.46 -4.91
N VAL A 97 -3.48 -13.38 -5.45
CA VAL A 97 -2.12 -13.04 -5.92
C VAL A 97 -2.18 -12.06 -7.09
N VAL A 98 -3.19 -12.17 -7.94
CA VAL A 98 -3.43 -11.25 -9.06
C VAL A 98 -3.80 -9.86 -8.54
N ASP A 99 -4.72 -9.76 -7.57
CA ASP A 99 -5.07 -8.47 -6.96
C ASP A 99 -3.86 -7.82 -6.29
N ARG A 100 -3.00 -8.61 -5.63
CA ARG A 100 -1.75 -8.11 -5.05
C ARG A 100 -0.78 -7.57 -6.11
N LEU A 101 -0.71 -8.22 -7.29
CA LEU A 101 0.09 -7.72 -8.40
C LEU A 101 -0.40 -6.35 -8.87
N VAL A 102 -1.71 -6.19 -9.06
CA VAL A 102 -2.32 -4.92 -9.46
C VAL A 102 -2.08 -3.84 -8.40
N GLN A 103 -2.34 -4.15 -7.12
CA GLN A 103 -2.09 -3.24 -6.00
C GLN A 103 -0.62 -2.82 -5.92
N GLN A 104 0.31 -3.77 -6.10
CA GLN A 104 1.74 -3.48 -6.07
C GLN A 104 2.16 -2.58 -7.24
N ALA A 105 1.62 -2.81 -8.44
CA ALA A 105 1.90 -1.97 -9.61
C ALA A 105 1.42 -0.52 -9.39
N ILE A 106 0.23 -0.34 -8.83
CA ILE A 106 -0.32 0.97 -8.46
C ILE A 106 0.55 1.62 -7.38
N ASN A 107 0.84 0.89 -6.30
CA ASN A 107 1.59 1.40 -5.16
C ASN A 107 2.99 1.92 -5.55
N GLN A 108 3.69 1.23 -6.44
CA GLN A 108 5.02 1.64 -6.91
C GLN A 108 5.03 3.03 -7.55
N VAL A 109 4.00 3.32 -8.34
CA VAL A 109 3.88 4.60 -9.04
C VAL A 109 3.38 5.69 -8.10
N LEU A 110 2.33 5.42 -7.33
CA LEU A 110 1.76 6.38 -6.39
C LEU A 110 2.75 6.76 -5.26
N THR A 111 3.56 5.82 -4.80
CA THR A 111 4.60 6.10 -3.80
C THR A 111 5.56 7.19 -4.28
N LEU A 112 6.00 7.15 -5.55
CA LEU A 112 6.91 8.16 -6.09
C LEU A 112 6.28 9.56 -6.14
N ILE A 113 4.98 9.61 -6.34
CA ILE A 113 4.21 10.86 -6.43
C ILE A 113 3.98 11.44 -5.03
N TYR A 114 3.45 10.63 -4.12
CA TYR A 114 3.00 11.10 -2.81
C TYR A 114 4.12 11.20 -1.77
N GLU A 115 5.25 10.51 -1.95
CA GLU A 115 6.36 10.55 -0.99
C GLU A 115 6.86 11.99 -0.73
N ARG A 116 6.79 12.86 -1.72
CA ARG A 116 7.20 14.26 -1.61
C ARG A 116 6.23 15.12 -0.79
N GLN A 117 4.97 14.68 -0.65
CA GLN A 117 3.91 15.42 0.05
C GLN A 117 3.84 15.04 1.54
N PHE A 118 4.36 13.89 1.91
CA PHE A 118 4.28 13.45 3.29
C PHE A 118 5.14 14.29 4.24
N SER A 119 4.60 14.57 5.43
CA SER A 119 5.34 15.26 6.49
C SER A 119 6.69 14.58 6.78
N LYS A 120 7.69 15.38 7.10
CA LYS A 120 9.02 14.91 7.52
C LYS A 120 8.97 14.04 8.79
N THR A 121 7.91 14.16 9.59
CA THR A 121 7.67 13.39 10.81
C THR A 121 6.78 12.17 10.61
N SER A 122 6.32 11.89 9.39
CA SER A 122 5.63 10.67 9.05
C SER A 122 6.63 9.55 8.74
N TYR A 123 6.53 8.41 9.43
CA TYR A 123 7.51 7.30 9.35
C TYR A 123 6.87 5.99 8.90
N GLY A 124 5.57 5.78 9.15
CA GLY A 124 4.89 4.54 8.83
C GLY A 124 4.77 4.26 7.35
N PHE A 125 5.11 3.04 6.93
CA PHE A 125 4.94 2.51 5.56
C PHE A 125 5.60 3.35 4.44
N ARG A 126 6.64 4.09 4.76
CA ARG A 126 7.38 4.93 3.81
C ARG A 126 8.73 4.32 3.44
N PRO A 127 9.21 4.50 2.20
CA PRO A 127 10.54 4.05 1.78
C PRO A 127 11.64 4.66 2.66
N GLN A 128 12.63 3.86 3.02
CA GLN A 128 13.82 4.28 3.79
C GLN A 128 13.52 4.91 5.15
N ARG A 129 12.34 4.69 5.71
CA ARG A 129 11.92 5.13 7.05
C ARG A 129 11.41 3.96 7.86
N GLY A 130 11.70 3.98 9.16
CA GLY A 130 11.29 2.91 10.05
C GLY A 130 10.93 3.40 11.46
N CYS A 131 10.43 2.48 12.27
CA CYS A 131 10.05 2.77 13.65
C CYS A 131 11.24 3.29 14.50
N HIS A 132 12.46 2.83 14.23
CA HIS A 132 13.65 3.32 14.94
C HIS A 132 13.93 4.80 14.65
N ASP A 133 13.64 5.28 13.45
CA ASP A 133 13.80 6.69 13.11
C ASP A 133 12.76 7.56 13.81
N ALA A 134 11.52 7.05 13.90
CA ALA A 134 10.46 7.67 14.70
C ALA A 134 10.85 7.77 16.18
N LEU A 135 11.38 6.69 16.76
CA LEU A 135 11.82 6.66 18.16
C LEU A 135 12.97 7.63 18.42
N ARG A 136 13.98 7.66 17.53
CA ARG A 136 15.08 8.65 17.64
C ARG A 136 14.57 10.09 17.60
N LYS A 137 13.59 10.36 16.72
CA LYS A 137 12.97 11.69 16.64
C LYS A 137 12.18 12.03 17.89
N ALA A 138 11.40 11.10 18.42
CA ALA A 138 10.66 11.27 19.67
C ALA A 138 11.62 11.51 20.85
N GLN A 139 12.68 10.71 20.96
CA GLN A 139 13.71 10.88 22.00
C GLN A 139 14.34 12.29 21.93
N LYS A 140 14.66 12.77 20.73
CA LYS A 140 15.21 14.12 20.55
C LYS A 140 14.24 15.19 21.06
N ILE A 141 12.96 15.11 20.70
CA ILE A 141 11.92 16.06 21.13
C ILE A 141 11.80 16.08 22.67
N VAL A 142 11.76 14.90 23.30
CA VAL A 142 11.70 14.79 24.77
C VAL A 142 12.97 15.41 25.41
N SER A 143 14.14 15.19 24.81
CA SER A 143 15.40 15.77 25.31
C SER A 143 15.46 17.30 25.14
N GLU A 144 14.68 17.88 24.24
CA GLU A 144 14.52 19.33 24.04
C GLU A 144 13.55 19.95 25.09
N GLY A 145 12.98 19.14 26.03
CA GLY A 145 12.13 19.60 27.14
C GLY A 145 10.63 19.48 26.91
N TYR A 146 10.18 18.88 25.80
CA TYR A 146 8.76 18.61 25.58
C TYR A 146 8.34 17.35 26.36
N ILE A 147 7.50 17.54 27.39
CA ILE A 147 7.08 16.47 28.33
C ILE A 147 5.63 16.04 28.15
N TYR A 148 4.83 16.79 27.41
CA TYR A 148 3.43 16.45 27.15
C TYR A 148 3.31 15.72 25.82
N VAL A 149 2.61 14.59 25.83
CA VAL A 149 2.32 13.77 24.65
C VAL A 149 0.82 13.70 24.44
N VAL A 150 0.38 13.97 23.20
CA VAL A 150 -1.00 13.75 22.78
C VAL A 150 -1.00 12.58 21.82
N ASP A 151 -1.74 11.53 22.14
CA ASP A 151 -1.94 10.36 21.28
C ASP A 151 -3.29 10.46 20.60
N LEU A 152 -3.30 10.39 19.28
CA LEU A 152 -4.49 10.45 18.43
C LEU A 152 -4.52 9.25 17.48
N ASP A 153 -5.58 8.47 17.55
CA ASP A 153 -5.81 7.33 16.64
C ASP A 153 -7.22 7.38 16.06
N LEU A 154 -7.35 7.01 14.78
CA LEU A 154 -8.63 6.96 14.09
C LEU A 154 -9.20 5.55 14.15
N GLU A 155 -10.31 5.40 14.88
CA GLU A 155 -10.96 4.10 15.02
C GLU A 155 -11.47 3.60 13.67
N ARG A 156 -11.01 2.40 13.26
CA ARG A 156 -11.46 1.69 12.06
C ARG A 156 -11.39 2.56 10.80
N PHE A 157 -10.37 3.39 10.67
CA PHE A 157 -10.24 4.38 9.59
C PHE A 157 -10.52 3.80 8.20
N PHE A 158 -9.90 2.67 7.84
CA PHE A 158 -10.10 2.05 6.53
C PHE A 158 -11.51 1.46 6.31
N ASP A 159 -12.21 1.12 7.38
CA ASP A 159 -13.58 0.59 7.30
C ASP A 159 -14.63 1.72 7.21
N THR A 160 -14.25 2.95 7.57
CA THR A 160 -15.16 4.09 7.68
C THR A 160 -14.96 5.14 6.58
N VAL A 161 -13.92 5.01 5.76
CA VAL A 161 -13.71 5.86 4.58
C VAL A 161 -14.86 5.65 3.58
N SER A 162 -15.46 6.76 3.12
CA SER A 162 -16.44 6.71 2.03
C SER A 162 -15.72 6.40 0.71
N HIS A 163 -16.18 5.40 0.01
CA HIS A 163 -15.62 4.96 -1.27
C HIS A 163 -16.37 5.57 -2.45
#